data_e806bed7aad23de5e0171cc734fedc94
#
_entry.id   e806bed7aad23de5e0171cc734fedc94
#
_cell.length_a   1.000
_cell.length_b   1.000
_cell.length_c   1.000
_cell.angle_alpha   90.00
_cell.angle_beta   90.00
_cell.angle_gamma   90.00
#
_symmetry.space_group_name_H-M   'P 1'
#
loop_
_entity.id
_entity.type
_entity.pdbx_description
1 polymer ?
#
loop_
_entity_poly.entity_id
_entity_poly.type
_entity_poly.pdbx_seq_one_letter_code
_entity_poly.pdbx_strand_id
1 'polypeptide(L)'
;MSKVLRHNKLNQVEAAKKIAVEGFERTVLSFYKYVRIKDPERIRNLLFEEWEGLSVLGRVYVAKEGINAQVSVPDFNLAIFKALVNEVPYFKGLDFKEAIEKNNYSFFKLTIKVKDQIVADGLKPSDYDVTNPGKHVNAKEWNELMEKGAIVVDMRNHYESEVGHFNGAILPGSVTFKEELPLVKNLLSGKENEKVLLYCTGGIRCEKASAYLKNEGFKGVHQLSGGIVRYARQVKESGLENKFKGKNFVFD
;
A
#
# COMPACT_ATOMS: atom_id res chain seq x y z
N MET A 1 18.24 -23.24 21.38
CA MET A 1 17.63 -21.94 21.68
C MET A 1 16.13 -22.03 21.40
N SER A 2 15.28 -21.91 22.44
CA SER A 2 13.83 -22.01 22.28
C SER A 2 13.33 -20.86 21.39
N LYS A 3 12.52 -21.17 20.38
CA LYS A 3 11.82 -20.17 19.56
C LYS A 3 10.89 -19.39 20.50
N VAL A 4 11.29 -18.19 20.91
CA VAL A 4 10.38 -17.28 21.61
C VAL A 4 9.31 -16.91 20.60
N LEU A 5 8.11 -17.41 20.81
CA LEU A 5 6.94 -17.07 19.97
C LEU A 5 6.56 -15.62 20.25
N ARG A 6 6.99 -14.72 19.35
CA ARG A 6 6.69 -13.28 19.41
C ARG A 6 5.35 -13.03 18.74
N HIS A 7 4.26 -13.23 19.47
CA HIS A 7 2.91 -12.87 19.05
C HIS A 7 2.08 -12.47 20.26
N ASN A 8 1.15 -11.57 20.03
CA ASN A 8 0.21 -11.14 21.08
C ASN A 8 -0.70 -12.32 21.47
N LYS A 9 -0.78 -12.62 22.78
CA LYS A 9 -1.54 -13.75 23.34
C LYS A 9 -2.99 -13.40 23.69
N LEU A 10 -3.37 -12.11 23.66
CA LEU A 10 -4.73 -11.68 23.99
C LEU A 10 -5.74 -12.19 22.94
N ASN A 11 -6.89 -12.67 23.42
CA ASN A 11 -8.02 -12.90 22.54
C ASN A 11 -8.66 -11.56 22.09
N GLN A 12 -9.54 -11.61 21.09
CA GLN A 12 -10.11 -10.41 20.50
C GLN A 12 -10.93 -9.58 21.52
N VAL A 13 -11.65 -10.24 22.43
CA VAL A 13 -12.49 -9.57 23.43
C VAL A 13 -11.63 -8.85 24.47
N GLU A 14 -10.57 -9.50 24.96
CA GLU A 14 -9.61 -8.90 25.91
C GLU A 14 -8.87 -7.72 25.27
N ALA A 15 -8.45 -7.85 24.00
CA ALA A 15 -7.79 -6.80 23.27
C ALA A 15 -8.72 -5.59 23.07
N ALA A 16 -9.98 -5.81 22.70
CA ALA A 16 -10.96 -4.73 22.55
C ALA A 16 -11.24 -4.00 23.89
N LYS A 17 -11.38 -4.74 25.01
CA LYS A 17 -11.54 -4.16 26.35
C LYS A 17 -10.34 -3.30 26.75
N LYS A 18 -9.11 -3.74 26.41
CA LYS A 18 -7.90 -2.97 26.70
C LYS A 18 -7.91 -1.63 25.97
N ILE A 19 -8.29 -1.60 24.70
CA ILE A 19 -8.34 -0.36 23.90
C ILE A 19 -9.45 0.56 24.40
N ALA A 20 -10.61 0.03 24.79
CA ALA A 20 -11.75 0.82 25.25
C ALA A 20 -11.46 1.64 26.53
N VAL A 21 -10.45 1.26 27.29
CA VAL A 21 -10.03 1.97 28.53
C VAL A 21 -8.75 2.81 28.33
N GLU A 22 -8.20 2.86 27.10
CA GLU A 22 -7.06 3.73 26.79
C GLU A 22 -7.48 5.21 26.87
N GLY A 23 -6.76 5.99 27.66
CA GLY A 23 -7.01 7.42 27.86
C GLY A 23 -6.28 8.32 26.84
N PHE A 24 -5.89 7.80 25.67
CA PHE A 24 -5.11 8.53 24.67
C PHE A 24 -5.61 8.23 23.24
N GLU A 25 -5.28 9.15 22.34
CA GLU A 25 -5.57 9.00 20.91
C GLU A 25 -4.46 8.25 20.19
N ARG A 26 -4.81 7.69 19.01
CA ARG A 26 -3.92 6.96 18.16
C ARG A 26 -3.98 7.50 16.74
N THR A 27 -2.81 7.59 16.10
CA THR A 27 -2.70 7.88 14.66
C THR A 27 -2.57 6.58 13.89
N VAL A 28 -3.43 6.41 12.89
CA VAL A 28 -3.36 5.27 11.95
C VAL A 28 -2.44 5.63 10.80
N LEU A 29 -1.44 4.79 10.57
CA LEU A 29 -0.46 4.93 9.50
C LEU A 29 -0.55 3.75 8.54
N SER A 30 -0.42 4.04 7.25
CA SER A 30 -0.17 3.05 6.20
C SER A 30 1.12 3.39 5.46
N PHE A 31 1.98 2.41 5.28
CA PHE A 31 3.22 2.56 4.52
C PHE A 31 3.68 1.23 3.93
N TYR A 32 4.43 1.32 2.86
CA TYR A 32 5.08 0.17 2.23
C TYR A 32 6.40 0.58 1.60
N LYS A 33 7.28 -0.40 1.40
CA LYS A 33 8.49 -0.21 0.61
C LYS A 33 8.90 -1.52 -0.05
N TYR A 34 9.11 -1.48 -1.36
CA TYR A 34 9.79 -2.56 -2.06
C TYR A 34 11.30 -2.36 -1.94
N VAL A 35 11.95 -3.31 -1.28
CA VAL A 35 13.39 -3.31 -1.02
C VAL A 35 13.84 -4.74 -0.72
N ARG A 36 14.99 -5.16 -1.23
CA ARG A 36 15.50 -6.51 -1.00
C ARG A 36 15.93 -6.70 0.46
N ILE A 37 15.16 -7.45 1.23
CA ILE A 37 15.44 -7.81 2.63
C ILE A 37 16.10 -9.19 2.65
N LYS A 38 17.34 -9.27 3.17
CA LYS A 38 18.10 -10.54 3.22
C LYS A 38 17.49 -11.54 4.20
N ASP A 39 17.08 -11.08 5.38
CA ASP A 39 16.54 -11.90 6.46
C ASP A 39 15.22 -11.30 6.98
N PRO A 40 14.07 -11.64 6.36
CA PRO A 40 12.76 -11.15 6.79
C PRO A 40 12.38 -11.57 8.23
N GLU A 41 12.81 -12.74 8.68
CA GLU A 41 12.53 -13.22 10.04
C GLU A 41 13.22 -12.35 11.10
N ARG A 42 14.48 -12.02 10.87
CA ARG A 42 15.23 -11.11 11.75
C ARG A 42 14.58 -9.74 11.81
N ILE A 43 14.20 -9.19 10.66
CA ILE A 43 13.49 -7.88 10.58
C ILE A 43 12.17 -7.96 11.32
N ARG A 44 11.36 -8.99 11.09
CA ARG A 44 10.08 -9.20 11.78
C ARG A 44 10.26 -9.21 13.30
N ASN A 45 11.30 -9.90 13.79
CA ASN A 45 11.56 -9.98 15.23
C ASN A 45 11.97 -8.63 15.81
N LEU A 46 12.86 -7.90 15.15
CA LEU A 46 13.27 -6.56 15.53
C LEU A 46 12.06 -5.61 15.63
N LEU A 47 11.27 -5.54 14.57
CA LEU A 47 10.09 -4.68 14.53
C LEU A 47 9.06 -5.06 15.62
N PHE A 48 8.87 -6.35 15.89
CA PHE A 48 7.92 -6.78 16.91
C PHE A 48 8.37 -6.31 18.30
N GLU A 49 9.65 -6.50 18.65
CA GLU A 49 10.19 -6.08 19.96
C GLU A 49 10.10 -4.57 20.17
N GLU A 50 10.50 -3.78 19.19
CA GLU A 50 10.48 -2.32 19.28
C GLU A 50 9.06 -1.76 19.29
N TRP A 51 8.18 -2.26 18.44
CA TRP A 51 6.85 -1.70 18.28
C TRP A 51 5.88 -2.15 19.37
N GLU A 52 6.06 -3.36 19.95
CA GLU A 52 5.32 -3.79 21.12
C GLU A 52 5.62 -2.86 22.31
N GLY A 53 6.88 -2.47 22.51
CA GLY A 53 7.30 -1.51 23.53
C GLY A 53 6.67 -0.12 23.39
N LEU A 54 6.34 0.28 22.16
CA LEU A 54 5.65 1.54 21.85
C LEU A 54 4.12 1.40 21.84
N SER A 55 3.57 0.26 22.23
CA SER A 55 2.13 -0.05 22.20
C SER A 55 1.53 0.10 20.78
N VAL A 56 2.29 -0.18 19.75
CA VAL A 56 1.80 -0.18 18.35
C VAL A 56 0.87 -1.36 18.14
N LEU A 57 -0.24 -1.12 17.46
CA LEU A 57 -1.18 -2.13 17.00
C LEU A 57 -1.20 -2.13 15.48
N GLY A 58 -1.55 -3.25 14.86
CA GLY A 58 -1.64 -3.26 13.40
C GLY A 58 -1.34 -4.59 12.76
N ARG A 59 -1.36 -4.55 11.42
CA ARG A 59 -1.05 -5.69 10.56
C ARG A 59 0.12 -5.34 9.65
N VAL A 60 1.17 -6.16 9.73
CA VAL A 60 2.42 -5.95 8.99
C VAL A 60 2.82 -7.23 8.28
N TYR A 61 3.17 -7.11 7.02
CA TYR A 61 3.78 -8.17 6.22
C TYR A 61 5.21 -7.79 5.86
N VAL A 62 6.14 -8.67 6.17
CA VAL A 62 7.55 -8.57 5.80
C VAL A 62 7.87 -9.72 4.85
N ALA A 63 8.54 -9.44 3.74
CA ALA A 63 8.97 -10.43 2.77
C ALA A 63 10.37 -10.12 2.26
N LYS A 64 10.96 -11.02 1.47
CA LYS A 64 12.24 -10.73 0.80
C LYS A 64 12.17 -9.52 -0.13
N GLU A 65 10.97 -9.18 -0.63
CA GLU A 65 10.72 -8.05 -1.52
C GLU A 65 10.40 -6.72 -0.80
N GLY A 66 10.23 -6.73 0.55
CA GLY A 66 9.95 -5.49 1.27
C GLY A 66 9.04 -5.61 2.49
N ILE A 67 8.37 -4.50 2.79
CA ILE A 67 7.41 -4.36 3.91
C ILE A 67 6.10 -3.73 3.43
N ASN A 68 4.98 -4.18 4.01
CA ASN A 68 3.66 -3.57 3.90
C ASN A 68 3.04 -3.50 5.30
N ALA A 69 2.71 -2.32 5.77
CA ALA A 69 2.27 -2.07 7.13
C ALA A 69 1.04 -1.15 7.18
N GLN A 70 0.09 -1.54 8.01
CA GLN A 70 -1.00 -0.71 8.48
C GLN A 70 -0.99 -0.79 10.00
N VAL A 71 -0.74 0.33 10.66
CA VAL A 71 -0.50 0.38 12.10
C VAL A 71 -1.24 1.54 12.76
N SER A 72 -1.58 1.36 14.03
CA SER A 72 -2.14 2.38 14.90
C SER A 72 -1.13 2.63 16.02
N VAL A 73 -0.65 3.85 16.11
CA VAL A 73 0.43 4.27 17.02
C VAL A 73 -0.15 5.28 18.01
N PRO A 74 0.08 5.13 19.34
CA PRO A 74 -0.26 6.19 20.29
C PRO A 74 0.36 7.52 19.90
N ASP A 75 -0.40 8.62 19.94
CA ASP A 75 0.06 9.93 19.45
C ASP A 75 1.35 10.39 20.14
N PHE A 76 1.50 10.10 21.43
CA PHE A 76 2.71 10.45 22.18
C PHE A 76 3.96 9.63 21.77
N ASN A 77 3.79 8.49 21.10
CA ASN A 77 4.87 7.65 20.57
C ASN A 77 5.11 7.83 19.07
N LEU A 78 4.32 8.64 18.37
CA LEU A 78 4.34 8.75 16.92
C LEU A 78 5.70 9.19 16.37
N ALA A 79 6.32 10.19 16.99
CA ALA A 79 7.63 10.69 16.58
C ALA A 79 8.73 9.65 16.79
N ILE A 80 8.72 8.97 17.93
CA ILE A 80 9.68 7.90 18.26
C ILE A 80 9.51 6.73 17.29
N PHE A 81 8.27 6.32 17.00
CA PHE A 81 7.96 5.27 16.05
C PHE A 81 8.54 5.57 14.66
N LYS A 82 8.26 6.78 14.12
CA LYS A 82 8.77 7.20 12.80
C LYS A 82 10.31 7.24 12.77
N ALA A 83 10.95 7.66 13.85
CA ALA A 83 12.41 7.67 13.97
C ALA A 83 12.98 6.23 13.93
N LEU A 84 12.48 5.32 14.78
CA LEU A 84 12.92 3.92 14.81
C LEU A 84 12.74 3.19 13.48
N VAL A 85 11.61 3.42 12.80
CA VAL A 85 11.41 2.86 11.45
C VAL A 85 12.48 3.37 10.48
N ASN A 86 12.85 4.66 10.54
CA ASN A 86 13.89 5.24 9.67
C ASN A 86 15.31 4.79 10.02
N GLU A 87 15.57 4.33 11.25
CA GLU A 87 16.86 3.77 11.66
C GLU A 87 17.11 2.39 11.03
N VAL A 88 16.07 1.66 10.66
CA VAL A 88 16.21 0.40 9.94
C VAL A 88 16.72 0.71 8.52
N PRO A 89 17.92 0.26 8.11
CA PRO A 89 18.53 0.66 6.83
C PRO A 89 17.66 0.40 5.61
N TYR A 90 16.86 -0.68 5.63
CA TYR A 90 15.91 -1.02 4.56
C TYR A 90 14.76 -0.01 4.43
N PHE A 91 14.41 0.70 5.50
CA PHE A 91 13.20 1.52 5.60
C PHE A 91 13.48 3.02 5.61
N LYS A 92 14.73 3.41 5.50
CA LYS A 92 15.13 4.83 5.45
C LYS A 92 14.34 5.59 4.35
N GLY A 93 13.75 6.73 4.72
CA GLY A 93 12.99 7.58 3.80
C GLY A 93 11.61 7.02 3.44
N LEU A 94 11.02 6.18 4.29
CA LEU A 94 9.65 5.70 4.12
C LEU A 94 8.64 6.84 4.11
N ASP A 95 7.67 6.75 3.21
CA ASP A 95 6.54 7.67 3.12
C ASP A 95 5.37 7.16 3.96
N PHE A 96 5.14 7.80 5.10
CA PHE A 96 4.02 7.48 5.97
C PHE A 96 2.75 8.20 5.53
N LYS A 97 1.70 7.44 5.28
CA LYS A 97 0.37 7.95 4.96
C LYS A 97 -0.49 7.89 6.21
N GLU A 98 -0.89 9.05 6.71
CA GLU A 98 -1.78 9.15 7.86
C GLU A 98 -3.23 9.04 7.39
N ALA A 99 -4.06 8.30 8.12
CA ALA A 99 -5.49 8.26 7.90
C ALA A 99 -6.10 9.64 8.14
N ILE A 100 -7.14 9.96 7.38
CA ILE A 100 -7.84 11.26 7.49
C ILE A 100 -8.68 11.29 8.76
N GLU A 101 -9.27 10.16 9.12
CA GLU A 101 -10.11 10.03 10.31
C GLU A 101 -9.34 9.31 11.43
N LYS A 102 -9.40 9.83 12.64
CA LYS A 102 -8.85 9.17 13.82
C LYS A 102 -9.81 8.07 14.28
N ASN A 103 -9.34 6.84 14.32
CA ASN A 103 -10.10 5.71 14.82
C ASN A 103 -9.22 4.83 15.72
N ASN A 104 -9.46 4.88 17.03
CA ASN A 104 -8.71 4.08 17.99
C ASN A 104 -8.97 2.58 17.87
N TYR A 105 -10.06 2.18 17.21
CA TYR A 105 -10.51 0.79 17.10
C TYR A 105 -10.10 0.10 15.79
N SER A 106 -9.26 0.73 14.97
CA SER A 106 -8.82 0.15 13.68
C SER A 106 -8.06 -1.17 13.85
N PHE A 107 -7.34 -1.34 14.96
CA PHE A 107 -6.57 -2.55 15.24
C PHE A 107 -6.61 -2.90 16.73
N PHE A 108 -6.69 -4.19 17.06
CA PHE A 108 -6.75 -4.68 18.43
C PHE A 108 -5.45 -5.33 18.93
N LYS A 109 -4.53 -5.65 18.03
CA LYS A 109 -3.24 -6.28 18.36
C LYS A 109 -2.19 -5.98 17.30
N LEU A 110 -0.92 -6.06 17.69
CA LEU A 110 0.18 -6.07 16.74
C LEU A 110 0.35 -7.48 16.13
N THR A 111 0.32 -7.56 14.81
CA THR A 111 0.55 -8.79 14.06
C THR A 111 1.57 -8.54 12.97
N ILE A 112 2.78 -9.08 13.12
CA ILE A 112 3.82 -9.01 12.08
C ILE A 112 4.07 -10.42 11.55
N LYS A 113 3.83 -10.65 10.25
CA LYS A 113 3.99 -11.94 9.60
C LYS A 113 5.05 -11.87 8.50
N VAL A 114 5.92 -12.87 8.46
CA VAL A 114 6.74 -13.11 7.28
C VAL A 114 5.88 -13.80 6.24
N LYS A 115 5.95 -13.33 5.01
CA LYS A 115 5.22 -13.81 3.84
C LYS A 115 6.18 -14.00 2.67
N ASP A 116 5.76 -14.73 1.67
CA ASP A 116 6.53 -14.86 0.41
C ASP A 116 6.54 -13.53 -0.35
N GLN A 117 5.42 -12.81 -0.31
CA GLN A 117 5.21 -11.50 -0.94
C GLN A 117 4.46 -10.55 -0.01
N ILE A 118 4.74 -9.25 -0.10
CA ILE A 118 4.01 -8.21 0.66
C ILE A 118 2.64 -7.88 0.05
N VAL A 119 2.49 -8.17 -1.26
CA VAL A 119 1.22 -8.21 -2.00
C VAL A 119 1.29 -9.40 -2.94
N ALA A 120 0.34 -10.32 -2.82
CA ALA A 120 0.30 -11.52 -3.63
C ALA A 120 -0.18 -11.21 -5.05
N ASP A 121 0.70 -11.36 -6.04
CA ASP A 121 0.44 -11.16 -7.47
C ASP A 121 0.39 -12.48 -8.28
N GLY A 122 0.69 -13.59 -7.62
CA GLY A 122 0.70 -14.91 -8.24
C GLY A 122 1.90 -15.22 -9.12
N LEU A 123 2.85 -14.29 -9.26
CA LEU A 123 4.06 -14.43 -10.05
C LEU A 123 5.26 -14.80 -9.16
N LYS A 124 6.30 -15.35 -9.77
CA LYS A 124 7.55 -15.62 -9.06
C LYS A 124 8.39 -14.35 -9.00
N PRO A 125 9.23 -14.17 -7.97
CA PRO A 125 10.14 -13.02 -7.88
C PRO A 125 11.15 -12.91 -9.03
N SER A 126 11.34 -14.00 -9.82
CA SER A 126 12.20 -14.05 -11.00
C SER A 126 11.53 -13.55 -12.28
N ASP A 127 10.20 -13.43 -12.30
CA ASP A 127 9.45 -13.19 -13.52
C ASP A 127 9.54 -11.72 -13.96
N TYR A 128 9.80 -10.81 -13.02
CA TYR A 128 10.03 -9.38 -13.29
C TYR A 128 10.75 -8.69 -12.13
N ASP A 129 11.33 -7.52 -12.37
CA ASP A 129 12.01 -6.73 -11.34
C ASP A 129 11.08 -5.66 -10.75
N VAL A 130 10.52 -5.92 -9.56
CA VAL A 130 9.64 -4.98 -8.84
C VAL A 130 10.34 -3.67 -8.47
N THR A 131 11.67 -3.61 -8.49
CA THR A 131 12.45 -2.40 -8.22
C THR A 131 12.56 -1.46 -9.43
N ASN A 132 12.01 -1.87 -10.58
CA ASN A 132 11.93 -1.09 -11.81
C ASN A 132 10.47 -0.73 -12.19
N PRO A 133 9.72 -0.05 -11.31
CA PRO A 133 8.32 0.29 -11.57
C PRO A 133 8.16 1.35 -12.65
N GLY A 134 6.92 1.63 -13.04
CA GLY A 134 6.54 2.74 -13.89
C GLY A 134 6.83 4.10 -13.26
N LYS A 135 6.83 5.15 -14.08
CA LYS A 135 7.07 6.52 -13.61
C LYS A 135 5.96 6.96 -12.66
N HIS A 136 6.34 7.41 -11.46
CA HIS A 136 5.41 8.02 -10.52
C HIS A 136 5.01 9.42 -10.98
N VAL A 137 3.71 9.73 -10.94
CA VAL A 137 3.15 11.04 -11.29
C VAL A 137 2.28 11.56 -10.14
N ASN A 138 2.30 12.87 -9.91
CA ASN A 138 1.45 13.55 -8.94
C ASN A 138 0.05 13.83 -9.52
N ALA A 139 -0.87 14.42 -8.73
CA ALA A 139 -2.24 14.68 -9.17
C ALA A 139 -2.33 15.63 -10.39
N LYS A 140 -1.46 16.64 -10.47
CA LYS A 140 -1.42 17.56 -11.61
C LYS A 140 -0.99 16.86 -12.89
N GLU A 141 0.16 16.16 -12.84
CA GLU A 141 0.67 15.38 -13.97
C GLU A 141 -0.33 14.29 -14.39
N TRP A 142 -1.01 13.67 -13.43
CA TRP A 142 -2.06 12.67 -13.67
C TRP A 142 -3.20 13.25 -14.48
N ASN A 143 -3.77 14.38 -14.05
CA ASN A 143 -4.85 15.06 -14.75
C ASN A 143 -4.45 15.48 -16.18
N GLU A 144 -3.24 16.05 -16.33
CA GLU A 144 -2.70 16.44 -17.64
C GLU A 144 -2.54 15.25 -18.60
N LEU A 145 -2.11 14.09 -18.08
CA LEU A 145 -1.97 12.88 -18.89
C LEU A 145 -3.33 12.30 -19.28
N MET A 146 -4.32 12.33 -18.39
CA MET A 146 -5.69 11.93 -18.71
C MET A 146 -6.28 12.81 -19.82
N GLU A 147 -6.10 14.12 -19.75
CA GLU A 147 -6.57 15.08 -20.77
C GLU A 147 -5.91 14.86 -22.14
N LYS A 148 -4.68 14.37 -22.15
CA LYS A 148 -3.96 13.98 -23.39
C LYS A 148 -4.32 12.60 -23.91
N GLY A 149 -5.35 11.94 -23.34
CA GLY A 149 -5.88 10.68 -23.81
C GLY A 149 -5.08 9.45 -23.35
N ALA A 150 -4.29 9.55 -22.27
CA ALA A 150 -3.64 8.37 -21.71
C ALA A 150 -4.66 7.35 -21.21
N ILE A 151 -4.34 6.06 -21.35
CA ILE A 151 -5.19 4.95 -20.93
C ILE A 151 -5.11 4.81 -19.41
N VAL A 152 -6.22 4.94 -18.72
CA VAL A 152 -6.30 4.81 -17.25
C VAL A 152 -6.78 3.42 -16.90
N VAL A 153 -6.11 2.73 -15.96
CA VAL A 153 -6.48 1.40 -15.49
C VAL A 153 -6.56 1.36 -13.97
N ASP A 154 -7.67 0.87 -13.45
CA ASP A 154 -7.85 0.64 -12.02
C ASP A 154 -7.23 -0.71 -11.63
N MET A 155 -6.24 -0.70 -10.74
CA MET A 155 -5.58 -1.89 -10.22
C MET A 155 -6.17 -2.34 -8.88
N ARG A 156 -7.48 -2.16 -8.72
CA ARG A 156 -8.21 -2.58 -7.52
C ARG A 156 -9.22 -3.67 -7.85
N ASN A 157 -9.58 -4.44 -6.85
CA ASN A 157 -10.65 -5.42 -6.99
C ASN A 157 -11.97 -4.75 -7.42
N HIS A 158 -12.84 -5.48 -8.13
CA HIS A 158 -14.08 -4.94 -8.71
C HIS A 158 -14.96 -4.21 -7.69
N TYR A 159 -15.12 -4.76 -6.47
CA TYR A 159 -15.95 -4.13 -5.43
C TYR A 159 -15.41 -2.78 -4.93
N GLU A 160 -14.10 -2.52 -5.09
CA GLU A 160 -13.50 -1.21 -4.79
C GLU A 160 -13.82 -0.20 -5.90
N SER A 161 -13.78 -0.63 -7.16
CA SER A 161 -14.03 0.21 -8.34
C SER A 161 -15.51 0.55 -8.54
N GLU A 162 -16.42 -0.31 -8.07
CA GLU A 162 -17.87 -0.04 -8.08
C GLU A 162 -18.26 1.15 -7.21
N VAL A 163 -17.56 1.35 -6.08
CA VAL A 163 -17.81 2.47 -5.15
C VAL A 163 -17.31 3.80 -5.70
N GLY A 164 -16.27 3.77 -6.53
CA GLY A 164 -15.72 4.94 -7.18
C GLY A 164 -14.46 4.65 -7.97
N HIS A 165 -14.26 5.40 -9.07
CA HIS A 165 -13.16 5.23 -10.00
C HIS A 165 -12.85 6.52 -10.77
N PHE A 166 -11.71 6.61 -11.44
CA PHE A 166 -11.43 7.72 -12.36
C PHE A 166 -12.31 7.64 -13.60
N ASN A 167 -12.77 8.79 -14.09
CA ASN A 167 -13.62 8.87 -15.27
C ASN A 167 -12.92 8.25 -16.49
N GLY A 168 -13.58 7.34 -17.19
CA GLY A 168 -13.04 6.66 -18.37
C GLY A 168 -11.97 5.60 -18.08
N ALA A 169 -11.75 5.22 -16.82
CA ALA A 169 -10.82 4.16 -16.46
C ALA A 169 -11.31 2.79 -16.95
N ILE A 170 -10.38 1.97 -17.42
CA ILE A 170 -10.60 0.54 -17.61
C ILE A 170 -10.70 -0.11 -16.23
N LEU A 171 -11.80 -0.81 -15.99
CA LEU A 171 -12.08 -1.56 -14.77
C LEU A 171 -11.97 -3.07 -15.11
N PRO A 172 -10.88 -3.76 -14.74
CA PRO A 172 -10.66 -5.14 -15.16
C PRO A 172 -11.69 -6.13 -14.61
N GLY A 173 -12.36 -5.80 -13.50
CA GLY A 173 -13.41 -6.63 -12.91
C GLY A 173 -12.89 -7.86 -12.17
N SER A 174 -11.61 -7.91 -11.82
CA SER A 174 -10.98 -9.01 -11.09
C SER A 174 -11.42 -9.07 -9.64
N VAL A 175 -11.44 -10.28 -9.06
CA VAL A 175 -11.71 -10.49 -7.64
C VAL A 175 -10.42 -10.38 -6.83
N THR A 176 -9.28 -10.72 -7.43
CA THR A 176 -7.98 -10.72 -6.77
C THR A 176 -6.92 -10.05 -7.65
N PHE A 177 -5.93 -9.45 -7.01
CA PHE A 177 -4.79 -8.85 -7.72
C PHE A 177 -3.98 -9.86 -8.55
N LYS A 178 -3.98 -11.13 -8.13
CA LYS A 178 -3.34 -12.23 -8.88
C LYS A 178 -3.98 -12.45 -10.25
N GLU A 179 -5.31 -12.36 -10.33
CA GLU A 179 -6.06 -12.51 -11.59
C GLU A 179 -5.94 -11.26 -12.45
N GLU A 180 -5.73 -10.11 -11.83
CA GLU A 180 -5.76 -8.81 -12.47
C GLU A 180 -4.58 -8.57 -13.41
N LEU A 181 -3.36 -8.95 -13.03
CA LEU A 181 -2.16 -8.68 -13.84
C LEU A 181 -2.24 -9.27 -15.28
N PRO A 182 -2.52 -10.57 -15.48
CA PRO A 182 -2.64 -11.12 -16.81
C PRO A 182 -3.85 -10.55 -17.57
N LEU A 183 -4.95 -10.26 -16.87
CA LEU A 183 -6.14 -9.66 -17.47
C LEU A 183 -5.83 -8.26 -18.01
N VAL A 184 -5.17 -7.41 -17.22
CA VAL A 184 -4.77 -6.06 -17.65
C VAL A 184 -3.80 -6.11 -18.84
N LYS A 185 -2.82 -7.00 -18.82
CA LYS A 185 -1.93 -7.22 -19.98
C LYS A 185 -2.73 -7.50 -21.26
N ASN A 186 -3.72 -8.42 -21.17
CA ASN A 186 -4.56 -8.77 -22.32
C ASN A 186 -5.45 -7.61 -22.79
N LEU A 187 -6.05 -6.84 -21.87
CA LEU A 187 -6.86 -5.65 -22.19
C LEU A 187 -6.04 -4.53 -22.87
N LEU A 188 -4.75 -4.49 -22.59
CA LEU A 188 -3.82 -3.51 -23.16
C LEU A 188 -3.04 -4.05 -24.38
N SER A 189 -3.34 -5.24 -24.88
CA SER A 189 -2.66 -5.82 -26.05
C SER A 189 -2.76 -4.90 -27.27
N GLY A 190 -1.63 -4.69 -27.95
CA GLY A 190 -1.49 -3.76 -29.08
C GLY A 190 -1.32 -2.29 -28.67
N LYS A 191 -1.23 -1.99 -27.37
CA LYS A 191 -1.07 -0.63 -26.84
C LYS A 191 0.27 -0.43 -26.11
N GLU A 192 1.27 -1.25 -26.42
CA GLU A 192 2.57 -1.28 -25.74
C GLU A 192 3.35 0.04 -25.87
N ASN A 193 3.05 0.85 -26.89
CA ASN A 193 3.65 2.16 -27.12
C ASN A 193 2.83 3.33 -26.56
N GLU A 194 1.60 3.08 -26.11
CA GLU A 194 0.72 4.09 -25.55
C GLU A 194 1.10 4.46 -24.10
N LYS A 195 0.60 5.62 -23.64
CA LYS A 195 0.72 6.02 -22.23
C LYS A 195 -0.35 5.33 -21.42
N VAL A 196 0.08 4.53 -20.45
CA VAL A 196 -0.78 3.82 -19.51
C VAL A 196 -0.60 4.39 -18.11
N LEU A 197 -1.71 4.73 -17.46
CA LEU A 197 -1.77 5.28 -16.12
C LEU A 197 -2.41 4.25 -15.18
N LEU A 198 -1.65 3.76 -14.23
CA LEU A 198 -2.12 2.78 -13.24
C LEU A 198 -2.41 3.46 -11.90
N TYR A 199 -3.51 3.09 -11.26
CA TYR A 199 -3.81 3.54 -9.91
C TYR A 199 -4.40 2.44 -9.05
N CYS A 200 -4.21 2.57 -7.73
CA CYS A 200 -4.95 1.81 -6.71
C CYS A 200 -5.16 2.70 -5.49
N THR A 201 -5.65 2.17 -4.39
CA THR A 201 -5.95 2.93 -3.17
C THR A 201 -4.73 3.67 -2.63
N GLY A 202 -3.60 2.98 -2.42
CA GLY A 202 -2.39 3.52 -1.77
C GLY A 202 -1.11 3.44 -2.59
N GLY A 203 -1.14 2.90 -3.81
CA GLY A 203 0.02 2.78 -4.73
C GLY A 203 0.72 1.42 -4.72
N ILE A 204 0.60 0.62 -3.67
CA ILE A 204 1.38 -0.63 -3.50
C ILE A 204 1.18 -1.66 -4.61
N ARG A 205 -0.06 -1.85 -5.10
CA ARG A 205 -0.36 -2.76 -6.22
C ARG A 205 0.24 -2.24 -7.53
N CYS A 206 0.23 -0.92 -7.71
CA CYS A 206 0.76 -0.29 -8.92
C CYS A 206 2.27 -0.45 -9.07
N GLU A 207 3.05 -0.52 -7.98
CA GLU A 207 4.48 -0.81 -8.06
C GLU A 207 4.72 -2.13 -8.80
N LYS A 208 4.02 -3.18 -8.41
CA LYS A 208 4.11 -4.49 -9.07
C LYS A 208 3.54 -4.48 -10.48
N ALA A 209 2.34 -3.95 -10.65
CA ALA A 209 1.66 -3.92 -11.94
C ALA A 209 2.46 -3.14 -13.00
N SER A 210 3.01 -1.98 -12.64
CA SER A 210 3.79 -1.18 -13.57
C SER A 210 5.13 -1.82 -13.92
N ALA A 211 5.80 -2.44 -12.95
CA ALA A 211 7.02 -3.19 -13.19
C ALA A 211 6.77 -4.41 -14.09
N TYR A 212 5.67 -5.15 -13.85
CA TYR A 212 5.25 -6.26 -14.68
C TYR A 212 4.95 -5.83 -16.12
N LEU A 213 4.13 -4.79 -16.33
CA LEU A 213 3.83 -4.29 -17.68
C LEU A 213 5.07 -3.80 -18.41
N LYS A 214 6.02 -3.14 -17.73
CA LYS A 214 7.31 -2.78 -18.35
C LYS A 214 8.10 -4.01 -18.79
N ASN A 215 8.12 -5.07 -17.99
CA ASN A 215 8.75 -6.34 -18.35
C ASN A 215 8.08 -7.00 -19.56
N GLU A 216 6.76 -6.81 -19.71
CA GLU A 216 5.96 -7.26 -20.86
C GLU A 216 6.07 -6.35 -22.10
N GLY A 217 6.97 -5.35 -22.08
CA GLY A 217 7.29 -4.51 -23.25
C GLY A 217 6.54 -3.18 -23.33
N PHE A 218 5.71 -2.83 -22.34
CA PHE A 218 5.03 -1.54 -22.29
C PHE A 218 6.02 -0.41 -21.98
N LYS A 219 6.10 0.61 -22.84
CA LYS A 219 7.11 1.69 -22.75
C LYS A 219 6.63 2.91 -21.96
N GLY A 220 5.34 3.20 -22.01
CA GLY A 220 4.73 4.42 -21.47
C GLY A 220 4.02 4.23 -20.13
N VAL A 221 4.51 3.37 -19.22
CA VAL A 221 3.81 3.04 -17.98
C VAL A 221 4.08 4.07 -16.89
N HIS A 222 3.00 4.65 -16.37
CA HIS A 222 2.99 5.60 -15.26
C HIS A 222 2.09 5.07 -14.14
N GLN A 223 2.33 5.54 -12.92
CA GLN A 223 1.50 5.20 -11.78
C GLN A 223 1.23 6.40 -10.89
N LEU A 224 0.04 6.45 -10.30
CA LEU A 224 -0.37 7.52 -9.40
C LEU A 224 0.39 7.42 -8.07
N SER A 225 1.25 8.40 -7.81
CA SER A 225 2.07 8.45 -6.59
C SER A 225 1.19 8.48 -5.34
N GLY A 226 1.32 7.46 -4.50
CA GLY A 226 0.54 7.33 -3.27
C GLY A 226 -0.94 7.00 -3.48
N GLY A 227 -1.35 6.69 -4.72
CA GLY A 227 -2.69 6.26 -5.08
C GLY A 227 -3.78 7.31 -4.88
N ILE A 228 -5.04 6.86 -4.87
CA ILE A 228 -6.23 7.72 -4.70
C ILE A 228 -6.15 8.57 -3.43
N VAL A 229 -5.62 8.01 -2.33
CA VAL A 229 -5.54 8.72 -1.04
C VAL A 229 -4.70 9.99 -1.17
N ARG A 230 -3.52 9.91 -1.79
CA ARG A 230 -2.68 11.09 -2.01
C ARG A 230 -3.26 12.02 -3.06
N TYR A 231 -3.83 11.48 -4.12
CA TYR A 231 -4.50 12.25 -5.16
C TYR A 231 -5.59 13.15 -4.58
N ALA A 232 -6.50 12.59 -3.78
CA ALA A 232 -7.59 13.35 -3.17
C ALA A 232 -7.08 14.51 -2.29
N ARG A 233 -5.99 14.27 -1.52
CA ARG A 233 -5.35 15.30 -0.71
C ARG A 233 -4.76 16.41 -1.59
N GLN A 234 -3.98 16.06 -2.61
CA GLN A 234 -3.36 17.02 -3.51
C GLN A 234 -4.40 17.86 -4.29
N VAL A 235 -5.47 17.24 -4.75
CA VAL A 235 -6.59 17.92 -5.42
C VAL A 235 -7.20 18.97 -4.49
N LYS A 236 -7.49 18.59 -3.23
CA LYS A 236 -8.06 19.49 -2.23
C LYS A 236 -7.10 20.65 -1.89
N GLU A 237 -5.81 20.38 -1.69
CA GLU A 237 -4.81 21.38 -1.32
C GLU A 237 -4.47 22.36 -2.46
N SER A 238 -4.48 21.88 -3.71
CA SER A 238 -4.04 22.66 -4.88
C SER A 238 -5.20 23.21 -5.70
N GLY A 239 -6.46 22.95 -5.33
CA GLY A 239 -7.64 23.40 -6.10
C GLY A 239 -7.74 22.80 -7.51
N LEU A 240 -7.13 21.65 -7.74
CA LEU A 240 -7.20 20.94 -9.02
C LEU A 240 -8.59 20.35 -9.23
N GLU A 241 -8.97 20.17 -10.50
CA GLU A 241 -10.18 19.43 -10.85
C GLU A 241 -10.07 17.98 -10.35
N ASN A 242 -11.10 17.53 -9.64
CA ASN A 242 -11.19 16.14 -9.19
C ASN A 242 -11.77 15.27 -10.32
N LYS A 243 -10.92 14.42 -10.92
CA LYS A 243 -11.33 13.48 -11.98
C LYS A 243 -11.75 12.10 -11.44
N PHE A 244 -11.65 11.89 -10.11
CA PHE A 244 -12.14 10.69 -9.44
C PHE A 244 -13.61 10.84 -9.08
N LYS A 245 -14.45 9.88 -9.46
CA LYS A 245 -15.89 9.84 -9.19
C LYS A 245 -16.22 8.83 -8.09
N GLY A 246 -17.19 9.15 -7.25
CA GLY A 246 -17.64 8.29 -6.15
C GLY A 246 -16.76 8.41 -4.91
N LYS A 247 -16.67 7.32 -4.15
CA LYS A 247 -15.91 7.25 -2.89
C LYS A 247 -14.74 6.28 -3.02
N ASN A 248 -13.66 6.56 -2.32
CA ASN A 248 -12.58 5.60 -2.21
C ASN A 248 -12.92 4.55 -1.16
N PHE A 249 -12.92 3.28 -1.56
CA PHE A 249 -13.09 2.16 -0.65
C PHE A 249 -11.81 2.00 0.17
N VAL A 250 -11.95 1.96 1.49
CA VAL A 250 -10.85 1.71 2.44
C VAL A 250 -11.23 0.48 3.26
N PHE A 251 -10.33 -0.47 3.36
CA PHE A 251 -10.54 -1.64 4.24
C PHE A 251 -10.43 -1.20 5.70
N ASP A 252 -11.44 -1.51 6.50
CA ASP A 252 -11.43 -1.39 7.96
C ASP A 252 -10.57 -2.49 8.61
#